data_f084d57d98a67f93473d9867a24ef4b8
#
_entry.id   f084d57d98a67f93473d9867a24ef4b8
#
_cell.length_a   1.000
_cell.length_b   1.000
_cell.length_c   1.000
_cell.angle_alpha   90.00
_cell.angle_beta   90.00
_cell.angle_gamma   90.00
#
_symmetry.space_group_name_H-M   'P 1'
#
loop_
_entity.id
_entity.type
_entity.pdbx_description
1 polymer ?
#
loop_
_entity_poly.entity_id
_entity_poly.type
_entity_poly.pdbx_seq_one_letter_code
_entity_poly.pdbx_strand_id
1 'polypeptide(L)'
;MIDTKSYIIEWITDLRNKLGKRIDPKLIEKVIYALTLLEQLQLNNLNFVFKGGTALLLATETPKRFSIDIDIITEESEDKIKEILAKISQLEMFIRWEDDNDRKHTPDAPIGHFKMFYKSVVDGHEEPILLDLLYTPNPYPETKEYLINHSWLATSGKDTTVVLPTFEAILGDKLTAFAPKTTGILYSKNRPVEIIKQLYDIGFLFDQISDLNVVKESYSRVVQEEIGYRKLSIDAGEVLKDTWNACYTLAERDMKSDEFKHLQLGIKN
;
A
#
# COMPACT_ATOMS: atom_id res chain seq x y z
N MET A 1 -15.80 11.27 -9.94
CA MET A 1 -14.47 11.91 -9.88
C MET A 1 -14.35 12.64 -8.55
N ILE A 2 -13.14 12.71 -8.01
CA ILE A 2 -12.84 13.45 -6.78
C ILE A 2 -13.08 14.95 -7.02
N ASP A 3 -13.89 15.56 -6.15
CA ASP A 3 -14.31 16.96 -6.27
C ASP A 3 -13.27 17.89 -5.63
N THR A 4 -13.13 19.10 -6.16
CA THR A 4 -12.19 20.13 -5.64
C THR A 4 -12.42 20.47 -4.17
N LYS A 5 -13.61 20.23 -3.63
CA LYS A 5 -13.89 20.36 -2.19
C LYS A 5 -13.04 19.48 -1.31
N SER A 6 -12.52 18.35 -1.84
CA SER A 6 -11.65 17.46 -1.08
C SER A 6 -10.32 18.11 -0.69
N TYR A 7 -9.87 19.13 -1.44
CA TYR A 7 -8.54 19.75 -1.27
C TYR A 7 -8.54 21.04 -0.43
N ILE A 8 -9.68 21.42 0.17
CA ILE A 8 -9.75 22.64 1.01
C ILE A 8 -9.56 22.30 2.48
N ILE A 9 -9.00 23.26 3.23
CA ILE A 9 -8.67 23.05 4.65
C ILE A 9 -9.91 22.79 5.52
N GLU A 10 -11.05 23.35 5.15
CA GLU A 10 -12.33 23.14 5.84
C GLU A 10 -12.77 21.68 5.76
N TRP A 11 -12.68 21.04 4.59
CA TRP A 11 -12.99 19.62 4.39
C TRP A 11 -12.10 18.73 5.26
N ILE A 12 -10.79 18.95 5.22
CA ILE A 12 -9.79 18.19 6.00
C ILE A 12 -10.06 18.35 7.50
N THR A 13 -10.40 19.57 7.94
CA THR A 13 -10.70 19.86 9.34
C THR A 13 -11.99 19.16 9.79
N ASP A 14 -13.02 19.15 8.97
CA ASP A 14 -14.27 18.44 9.25
C ASP A 14 -14.08 16.94 9.34
N LEU A 15 -13.28 16.36 8.42
CA LEU A 15 -12.90 14.94 8.49
C LEU A 15 -12.12 14.62 9.76
N ARG A 16 -11.14 15.45 10.12
CA ARG A 16 -10.38 15.28 11.36
C ARG A 16 -11.29 15.27 12.58
N ASN A 17 -12.28 16.17 12.62
CA ASN A 17 -13.24 16.22 13.73
C ASN A 17 -14.11 14.96 13.83
N LYS A 18 -14.50 14.38 12.68
CA LYS A 18 -15.26 13.12 12.60
C LYS A 18 -14.42 11.89 12.96
N LEU A 19 -13.19 11.81 12.49
CA LEU A 19 -12.29 10.67 12.67
C LEU A 19 -11.60 10.67 14.05
N GLY A 20 -11.36 11.85 14.62
CA GLY A 20 -10.74 12.04 15.92
C GLY A 20 -9.68 13.14 15.94
N LYS A 21 -9.78 14.04 16.90
CA LYS A 21 -8.93 15.24 17.01
C LYS A 21 -7.42 14.97 17.16
N ARG A 22 -7.04 13.72 17.51
CA ARG A 22 -5.62 13.32 17.64
C ARG A 22 -4.98 12.96 16.30
N ILE A 23 -5.77 12.83 15.23
CA ILE A 23 -5.27 12.50 13.89
C ILE A 23 -4.59 13.73 13.31
N ASP A 24 -3.40 13.53 12.75
CA ASP A 24 -2.69 14.56 12.01
C ASP A 24 -3.46 14.89 10.72
N PRO A 25 -3.88 16.14 10.50
CA PRO A 25 -4.60 16.54 9.29
C PRO A 25 -3.80 16.29 8.02
N LYS A 26 -2.46 16.31 8.08
CA LYS A 26 -1.59 15.96 6.95
C LYS A 26 -1.77 14.51 6.49
N LEU A 27 -2.04 13.57 7.39
CA LEU A 27 -2.32 12.19 6.99
C LEU A 27 -3.62 12.07 6.21
N ILE A 28 -4.66 12.82 6.61
CA ILE A 28 -5.93 12.88 5.88
C ILE A 28 -5.70 13.47 4.49
N GLU A 29 -5.00 14.59 4.42
CA GLU A 29 -4.64 15.25 3.17
C GLU A 29 -3.87 14.31 2.25
N LYS A 30 -2.85 13.60 2.76
CA LYS A 30 -2.07 12.62 1.98
C LYS A 30 -2.93 11.50 1.41
N VAL A 31 -3.90 10.98 2.16
CA VAL A 31 -4.84 9.97 1.63
C VAL A 31 -5.66 10.53 0.48
N ILE A 32 -6.17 11.76 0.60
CA ILE A 32 -6.93 12.42 -0.47
C ILE A 32 -6.07 12.53 -1.73
N TYR A 33 -4.83 13.03 -1.63
CA TYR A 33 -3.93 13.17 -2.77
C TYR A 33 -3.44 11.83 -3.33
N ALA A 34 -3.27 10.80 -2.48
CA ALA A 34 -2.96 9.45 -2.94
C ALA A 34 -4.10 8.88 -3.79
N LEU A 35 -5.35 8.97 -3.33
CA LEU A 35 -6.52 8.53 -4.09
C LEU A 35 -6.75 9.39 -5.35
N THR A 36 -6.39 10.67 -5.29
CA THR A 36 -6.39 11.55 -6.48
C THR A 36 -5.38 11.08 -7.52
N LEU A 37 -4.15 10.76 -7.11
CA LEU A 37 -3.15 10.22 -8.03
C LEU A 37 -3.64 8.91 -8.66
N LEU A 38 -4.21 8.01 -7.84
CA LEU A 38 -4.80 6.76 -8.32
C LEU A 38 -5.89 7.01 -9.37
N GLU A 39 -6.81 7.95 -9.12
CA GLU A 39 -7.86 8.34 -10.08
C GLU A 39 -7.25 8.87 -11.38
N GLN A 40 -6.24 9.73 -11.29
CA GLN A 40 -5.60 10.31 -12.46
C GLN A 40 -4.83 9.27 -13.29
N LEU A 41 -4.20 8.28 -12.68
CA LEU A 41 -3.60 7.15 -13.39
C LEU A 41 -4.65 6.39 -14.20
N GLN A 42 -5.81 6.12 -13.61
CA GLN A 42 -6.93 5.44 -14.28
C GLN A 42 -7.52 6.28 -15.42
N LEU A 43 -7.72 7.58 -15.21
CA LEU A 43 -8.24 8.52 -16.21
C LEU A 43 -7.29 8.70 -17.42
N ASN A 44 -5.99 8.49 -17.23
CA ASN A 44 -4.99 8.46 -18.30
C ASN A 44 -4.82 7.07 -18.95
N ASN A 45 -5.75 6.14 -18.70
CA ASN A 45 -5.80 4.80 -19.28
C ASN A 45 -4.54 3.96 -18.99
N LEU A 46 -3.99 4.09 -17.80
CA LEU A 46 -2.98 3.15 -17.32
C LEU A 46 -3.67 1.83 -16.98
N ASN A 47 -3.16 0.72 -17.51
CA ASN A 47 -3.63 -0.61 -17.13
C ASN A 47 -2.82 -1.13 -15.95
N PHE A 48 -3.47 -1.33 -14.80
CA PHE A 48 -2.79 -1.77 -13.57
C PHE A 48 -3.74 -2.47 -12.59
N VAL A 49 -3.15 -3.20 -11.65
CA VAL A 49 -3.81 -3.68 -10.44
C VAL A 49 -3.29 -2.87 -9.25
N PHE A 50 -4.20 -2.23 -8.51
CA PHE A 50 -3.87 -1.47 -7.30
C PHE A 50 -3.80 -2.39 -6.10
N LYS A 51 -2.68 -2.38 -5.36
CA LYS A 51 -2.42 -3.25 -4.22
C LYS A 51 -1.99 -2.48 -2.97
N GLY A 52 -1.51 -3.19 -1.99
CA GLY A 52 -0.92 -2.60 -0.78
C GLY A 52 -1.92 -2.11 0.25
N GLY A 53 -1.42 -1.31 1.17
CA GLY A 53 -2.22 -0.83 2.31
C GLY A 53 -3.28 0.20 1.92
N THR A 54 -3.03 1.01 0.90
CA THR A 54 -3.98 2.03 0.44
C THR A 54 -5.10 1.41 -0.39
N ALA A 55 -4.83 0.30 -1.09
CA ALA A 55 -5.89 -0.50 -1.72
C ALA A 55 -6.84 -1.07 -0.66
N LEU A 56 -6.29 -1.60 0.44
CA LEU A 56 -7.10 -2.10 1.55
C LEU A 56 -7.92 -0.97 2.22
N LEU A 57 -7.33 0.24 2.35
CA LEU A 57 -8.05 1.41 2.84
C LEU A 57 -9.24 1.75 1.93
N LEU A 58 -9.05 1.77 0.62
CA LEU A 58 -10.11 2.07 -0.35
C LEU A 58 -11.22 1.01 -0.33
N ALA A 59 -10.86 -0.28 -0.19
CA ALA A 59 -11.81 -1.40 -0.18
C ALA A 59 -12.60 -1.52 1.13
N THR A 60 -12.29 -0.71 2.17
CA THR A 60 -12.86 -0.82 3.51
C THR A 60 -13.63 0.43 3.87
N GLU A 61 -14.92 0.31 4.20
CA GLU A 61 -15.77 1.46 4.61
C GLU A 61 -15.21 2.19 5.84
N THR A 62 -14.65 1.45 6.79
CA THR A 62 -14.08 1.98 8.03
C THR A 62 -12.63 1.54 8.21
N PRO A 63 -11.68 2.17 7.50
CA PRO A 63 -10.28 1.80 7.60
C PRO A 63 -9.77 1.90 9.04
N LYS A 64 -9.01 0.92 9.47
CA LYS A 64 -8.50 0.85 10.85
C LYS A 64 -7.13 1.52 11.00
N ARG A 65 -6.46 1.83 9.91
CA ARG A 65 -5.18 2.55 9.87
C ARG A 65 -5.07 3.40 8.61
N PHE A 66 -4.23 4.39 8.66
CA PHE A 66 -3.85 5.17 7.49
C PHE A 66 -2.84 4.41 6.62
N SER A 67 -2.97 4.59 5.32
CA SER A 67 -1.98 4.24 4.30
C SER A 67 -2.02 5.32 3.23
N ILE A 68 -0.86 5.70 2.72
CA ILE A 68 -0.68 6.90 1.88
C ILE A 68 0.14 6.64 0.62
N ASP A 69 0.77 5.47 0.51
CA ASP A 69 1.56 5.09 -0.65
C ASP A 69 0.66 4.43 -1.70
N ILE A 70 0.95 4.62 -2.96
CA ILE A 70 0.27 3.97 -4.08
C ILE A 70 1.17 2.85 -4.60
N ASP A 71 0.73 1.62 -4.40
CA ASP A 71 1.40 0.42 -4.89
C ASP A 71 0.61 -0.17 -6.06
N ILE A 72 1.22 -0.31 -7.23
CA ILE A 72 0.55 -0.89 -8.41
C ILE A 72 1.39 -1.97 -9.08
N ILE A 73 0.70 -2.92 -9.71
CA ILE A 73 1.29 -3.90 -10.63
C ILE A 73 0.85 -3.54 -12.03
N THR A 74 1.80 -3.50 -12.97
CA THR A 74 1.51 -3.18 -14.36
C THR A 74 2.51 -3.83 -15.32
N GLU A 75 2.07 -4.17 -16.52
CA GLU A 75 2.93 -4.61 -17.62
C GLU A 75 3.28 -3.45 -18.58
N GLU A 76 2.85 -2.24 -18.25
CA GLU A 76 3.15 -1.07 -19.06
C GLU A 76 4.61 -0.63 -18.90
N SER A 77 5.15 0.02 -19.93
CA SER A 77 6.54 0.47 -19.92
C SER A 77 6.77 1.65 -18.97
N GLU A 78 7.99 1.76 -18.44
CA GLU A 78 8.41 2.89 -17.63
C GLU A 78 8.24 4.23 -18.35
N ASP A 79 8.50 4.27 -19.66
CA ASP A 79 8.32 5.49 -20.48
C ASP A 79 6.85 5.94 -20.50
N LYS A 80 5.91 5.00 -20.64
CA LYS A 80 4.48 5.31 -20.57
C LYS A 80 4.09 5.86 -19.19
N ILE A 81 4.65 5.30 -18.11
CA ILE A 81 4.43 5.82 -16.75
C ILE A 81 4.93 7.27 -16.66
N LYS A 82 6.15 7.55 -17.10
CA LYS A 82 6.74 8.90 -17.10
C LYS A 82 5.91 9.91 -17.92
N GLU A 83 5.42 9.51 -19.09
CA GLU A 83 4.50 10.35 -19.89
C GLU A 83 3.21 10.67 -19.13
N ILE A 84 2.61 9.69 -18.46
CA ILE A 84 1.39 9.89 -17.68
C ILE A 84 1.67 10.80 -16.48
N LEU A 85 2.74 10.58 -15.73
CA LEU A 85 3.11 11.43 -14.59
C LEU A 85 3.39 12.87 -15.03
N ALA A 86 4.04 13.06 -16.19
CA ALA A 86 4.25 14.39 -16.75
C ALA A 86 2.93 15.10 -17.09
N LYS A 87 1.91 14.38 -17.61
CA LYS A 87 0.56 14.93 -17.83
C LYS A 87 -0.15 15.27 -16.52
N ILE A 88 -0.08 14.37 -15.53
CA ILE A 88 -0.73 14.57 -14.23
C ILE A 88 -0.12 15.77 -13.50
N SER A 89 1.19 15.98 -13.60
CA SER A 89 1.88 17.12 -12.97
C SER A 89 1.50 18.49 -13.55
N GLN A 90 0.78 18.55 -14.67
CA GLN A 90 0.23 19.79 -15.21
C GLN A 90 -1.16 20.14 -14.67
N LEU A 91 -1.77 19.24 -13.90
CA LEU A 91 -3.05 19.49 -13.26
C LEU A 91 -2.87 20.36 -12.02
N GLU A 92 -3.83 21.24 -11.72
CA GLU A 92 -3.77 22.19 -10.61
C GLU A 92 -3.50 21.54 -9.24
N MET A 93 -3.92 20.29 -9.02
CA MET A 93 -3.74 19.59 -7.77
C MET A 93 -2.30 19.09 -7.54
N PHE A 94 -1.48 19.01 -8.58
CA PHE A 94 -0.09 18.58 -8.48
C PHE A 94 0.85 19.66 -9.03
N ILE A 95 2.11 19.63 -8.60
CA ILE A 95 3.09 20.66 -8.97
C ILE A 95 4.26 20.11 -9.77
N ARG A 96 4.68 18.89 -9.52
CA ARG A 96 5.79 18.22 -10.19
C ARG A 96 5.85 16.74 -9.82
N TRP A 97 6.66 15.99 -10.54
CA TRP A 97 6.99 14.61 -10.20
C TRP A 97 8.52 14.41 -10.24
N GLU A 98 8.98 13.33 -9.60
CA GLU A 98 10.38 12.91 -9.58
C GLU A 98 10.49 11.41 -9.82
N ASP A 99 11.53 11.00 -10.55
CA ASP A 99 12.02 9.63 -10.62
C ASP A 99 12.84 9.35 -9.36
N ASP A 100 12.43 8.36 -8.55
CA ASP A 100 13.08 7.98 -7.29
C ASP A 100 13.70 6.57 -7.37
N ASN A 101 14.03 6.13 -8.60
CA ASN A 101 14.54 4.78 -8.85
C ASN A 101 15.89 4.49 -8.18
N ASP A 102 16.64 5.51 -7.77
CA ASP A 102 17.86 5.35 -6.97
C ASP A 102 17.59 4.72 -5.60
N ARG A 103 16.33 4.71 -5.13
CA ARG A 103 15.88 4.08 -3.89
C ARG A 103 15.80 2.55 -3.95
N LYS A 104 16.01 1.92 -5.11
CA LYS A 104 15.91 0.47 -5.29
C LYS A 104 16.81 -0.29 -4.32
N HIS A 105 16.20 -1.11 -3.46
CA HIS A 105 16.90 -1.95 -2.49
C HIS A 105 17.16 -3.38 -3.01
N THR A 106 16.50 -3.78 -4.09
CA THR A 106 16.62 -5.08 -4.75
C THR A 106 16.91 -4.80 -6.23
N PRO A 107 18.20 -4.78 -6.64
CA PRO A 107 18.61 -4.29 -7.96
C PRO A 107 17.98 -5.01 -9.15
N ASP A 108 17.69 -6.30 -9.00
CA ASP A 108 17.14 -7.14 -10.08
C ASP A 108 15.62 -7.24 -10.05
N ALA A 109 14.94 -6.69 -9.05
CA ALA A 109 13.50 -6.66 -9.02
C ALA A 109 12.96 -5.65 -10.05
N PRO A 110 11.89 -6.00 -10.80
CA PRO A 110 11.30 -5.12 -11.79
C PRO A 110 10.43 -4.05 -11.12
N ILE A 111 11.08 -3.16 -10.35
CA ILE A 111 10.41 -2.15 -9.51
C ILE A 111 10.67 -0.77 -10.08
N GLY A 112 9.66 0.10 -10.02
CA GLY A 112 9.78 1.54 -10.26
C GLY A 112 9.34 2.33 -9.03
N HIS A 113 10.03 3.43 -8.76
CA HIS A 113 9.71 4.35 -7.68
C HIS A 113 9.59 5.76 -8.22
N PHE A 114 8.46 6.42 -7.97
CA PHE A 114 8.21 7.79 -8.35
C PHE A 114 7.60 8.57 -7.20
N LYS A 115 7.74 9.89 -7.25
CA LYS A 115 7.09 10.82 -6.33
C LYS A 115 6.25 11.81 -7.11
N MET A 116 5.01 12.00 -6.71
CA MET A 116 4.16 13.07 -7.19
C MET A 116 3.97 14.08 -6.07
N PHE A 117 4.28 15.35 -6.34
CA PHE A 117 4.27 16.40 -5.33
C PHE A 117 3.03 17.28 -5.44
N TYR A 118 2.50 17.65 -4.30
CA TYR A 118 1.42 18.60 -4.15
C TYR A 118 1.78 19.66 -3.10
N LYS A 119 1.07 20.78 -3.12
CA LYS A 119 1.22 21.83 -2.09
C LYS A 119 0.20 21.63 -1.00
N SER A 120 0.64 21.33 0.21
CA SER A 120 -0.23 21.12 1.37
C SER A 120 -1.03 22.38 1.70
N VAL A 121 -2.33 22.25 1.87
CA VAL A 121 -3.20 23.33 2.38
C VAL A 121 -3.16 23.41 3.90
N VAL A 122 -2.59 22.41 4.58
CA VAL A 122 -2.44 22.37 6.03
C VAL A 122 -1.31 23.29 6.51
N ASP A 123 -0.15 23.28 5.81
CA ASP A 123 1.03 24.04 6.23
C ASP A 123 1.77 24.76 5.09
N GLY A 124 1.31 24.63 3.86
CA GLY A 124 1.89 25.31 2.68
C GLY A 124 3.18 24.69 2.14
N HIS A 125 3.67 23.56 2.71
CA HIS A 125 4.87 22.87 2.23
C HIS A 125 4.56 21.94 1.05
N GLU A 126 5.59 21.62 0.27
CA GLU A 126 5.50 20.54 -0.72
C GLU A 126 5.55 19.19 -0.02
N GLU A 127 4.62 18.30 -0.38
CA GLU A 127 4.52 16.96 0.17
C GLU A 127 4.47 15.93 -0.97
N PRO A 128 5.23 14.84 -0.89
CA PRO A 128 5.20 13.77 -1.87
C PRO A 128 4.11 12.74 -1.58
N ILE A 129 3.52 12.21 -2.65
CA ILE A 129 2.86 10.91 -2.67
C ILE A 129 3.80 9.94 -3.36
N LEU A 130 4.10 8.83 -2.70
CA LEU A 130 4.93 7.77 -3.26
C LEU A 130 4.09 6.89 -4.18
N LEU A 131 4.64 6.60 -5.36
CA LEU A 131 4.10 5.66 -6.32
C LEU A 131 5.14 4.57 -6.54
N ASP A 132 4.84 3.39 -6.04
CA ASP A 132 5.67 2.20 -6.17
C ASP A 132 5.04 1.26 -7.19
N LEU A 133 5.82 0.86 -8.19
CA LEU A 133 5.38 -0.01 -9.28
C LEU A 133 6.14 -1.33 -9.25
N LEU A 134 5.42 -2.39 -9.57
CA LEU A 134 6.00 -3.68 -9.89
C LEU A 134 5.66 -3.99 -11.36
N TYR A 135 6.67 -4.05 -12.21
CA TYR A 135 6.54 -4.32 -13.65
C TYR A 135 6.49 -5.83 -13.90
N THR A 136 5.33 -6.44 -13.67
CA THR A 136 5.10 -7.88 -13.81
C THR A 136 3.64 -8.16 -14.20
N PRO A 137 3.33 -9.32 -14.79
CA PRO A 137 1.97 -9.80 -14.90
C PRO A 137 1.31 -9.88 -13.52
N ASN A 138 -0.01 -9.74 -13.49
CA ASN A 138 -0.79 -9.83 -12.26
C ASN A 138 -0.70 -11.24 -11.64
N PRO A 139 -0.11 -11.43 -10.44
CA PRO A 139 0.00 -12.73 -9.80
C PRO A 139 -1.28 -13.16 -9.06
N TYR A 140 -2.21 -12.25 -8.82
CA TYR A 140 -3.39 -12.56 -8.03
C TYR A 140 -4.38 -13.44 -8.78
N PRO A 141 -4.89 -14.52 -8.18
CA PRO A 141 -5.87 -15.41 -8.81
C PRO A 141 -7.21 -14.72 -9.04
N GLU A 142 -7.58 -13.78 -8.15
CA GLU A 142 -8.85 -13.08 -8.21
C GLU A 142 -8.69 -11.59 -7.97
N THR A 143 -9.38 -10.80 -8.79
CA THR A 143 -9.45 -9.34 -8.68
C THR A 143 -10.90 -8.87 -8.79
N LYS A 144 -11.17 -7.67 -8.28
CA LYS A 144 -12.48 -7.04 -8.31
C LYS A 144 -12.35 -5.54 -8.60
N GLU A 145 -13.33 -4.97 -9.30
CA GLU A 145 -13.44 -3.52 -9.48
C GLU A 145 -14.02 -2.86 -8.25
N TYR A 146 -13.40 -1.75 -7.85
CA TYR A 146 -13.86 -0.87 -6.77
C TYR A 146 -14.02 0.55 -7.28
N LEU A 147 -15.03 1.24 -6.80
CA LEU A 147 -15.17 2.67 -7.03
C LEU A 147 -14.09 3.44 -6.25
N ILE A 148 -13.48 4.43 -6.88
CA ILE A 148 -12.66 5.42 -6.16
C ILE A 148 -13.61 6.41 -5.48
N ASN A 149 -14.33 5.89 -4.48
CA ASN A 149 -15.29 6.64 -3.67
C ASN A 149 -15.13 6.19 -2.22
N HIS A 150 -14.69 7.09 -1.39
CA HIS A 150 -14.46 6.84 0.03
C HIS A 150 -15.10 7.97 0.83
N SER A 151 -15.56 7.69 2.07
CA SER A 151 -16.17 8.69 2.95
C SER A 151 -15.29 9.90 3.28
N TRP A 152 -13.99 9.81 2.96
CA TRP A 152 -13.02 10.91 3.13
C TRP A 152 -12.90 11.80 1.89
N LEU A 153 -13.58 11.44 0.79
CA LEU A 153 -13.56 12.18 -0.45
C LEU A 153 -14.91 12.89 -0.66
N ALA A 154 -14.88 14.12 -1.13
CA ALA A 154 -16.00 14.69 -1.84
C ALA A 154 -15.92 14.21 -3.29
N THR A 155 -16.98 13.65 -3.82
CA THR A 155 -17.03 13.14 -5.20
C THR A 155 -18.18 13.77 -5.97
N SER A 156 -17.98 14.01 -7.26
CA SER A 156 -18.99 14.55 -8.17
C SER A 156 -18.81 14.01 -9.59
N GLY A 157 -19.85 14.03 -10.39
CA GLY A 157 -19.79 13.64 -11.81
C GLY A 157 -19.68 12.13 -12.02
N LYS A 158 -18.86 11.71 -13.02
CA LYS A 158 -18.74 10.31 -13.41
C LYS A 158 -17.89 9.52 -12.41
N ASP A 159 -18.36 8.34 -12.05
CA ASP A 159 -17.59 7.41 -11.21
C ASP A 159 -16.37 6.85 -11.95
N THR A 160 -15.28 6.70 -11.22
CA THR A 160 -14.05 6.05 -11.68
C THR A 160 -13.84 4.77 -10.88
N THR A 161 -13.55 3.66 -11.57
CA THR A 161 -13.25 2.37 -10.95
C THR A 161 -11.77 2.03 -11.07
N VAL A 162 -11.29 1.19 -10.18
CA VAL A 162 -9.95 0.63 -10.18
C VAL A 162 -10.00 -0.85 -9.81
N VAL A 163 -9.11 -1.64 -10.38
CA VAL A 163 -9.01 -3.09 -10.13
C VAL A 163 -8.12 -3.34 -8.92
N LEU A 164 -8.64 -4.06 -7.92
CA LEU A 164 -7.91 -4.51 -6.73
C LEU A 164 -7.96 -6.05 -6.63
N PRO A 165 -6.98 -6.70 -5.98
CA PRO A 165 -7.12 -8.08 -5.56
C PRO A 165 -8.26 -8.23 -4.54
N THR A 166 -8.88 -9.40 -4.47
CA THR A 166 -9.84 -9.72 -3.40
C THR A 166 -9.15 -9.75 -2.03
N PHE A 167 -9.91 -9.72 -0.94
CA PHE A 167 -9.34 -9.79 0.41
C PHE A 167 -8.55 -11.08 0.63
N GLU A 168 -9.02 -12.18 0.08
CA GLU A 168 -8.32 -13.46 0.05
C GLU A 168 -6.96 -13.35 -0.66
N ALA A 169 -6.94 -12.73 -1.83
CA ALA A 169 -5.72 -12.56 -2.61
C ALA A 169 -4.73 -11.61 -1.91
N ILE A 170 -5.22 -10.51 -1.30
CA ILE A 170 -4.39 -9.61 -0.50
C ILE A 170 -3.84 -10.33 0.74
N LEU A 171 -4.61 -11.19 1.41
CA LEU A 171 -4.12 -11.96 2.55
C LEU A 171 -2.96 -12.86 2.16
N GLY A 172 -3.06 -13.55 1.01
CA GLY A 172 -1.96 -14.39 0.49
C GLY A 172 -0.66 -13.59 0.29
N ASP A 173 -0.75 -12.40 -0.30
CA ASP A 173 0.39 -11.46 -0.46
C ASP A 173 0.94 -11.02 0.92
N LYS A 174 0.09 -10.60 1.83
CA LYS A 174 0.49 -10.14 3.17
C LYS A 174 1.22 -11.18 4.00
N LEU A 175 0.92 -12.47 3.81
CA LEU A 175 1.65 -13.55 4.46
C LEU A 175 3.12 -13.62 4.03
N THR A 176 3.45 -13.21 2.80
CA THR A 176 4.85 -13.09 2.34
C THR A 176 5.53 -11.84 2.89
N ALA A 177 4.77 -10.76 3.09
CA ALA A 177 5.27 -9.48 3.59
C ALA A 177 5.53 -9.49 5.11
N PHE A 178 4.84 -10.35 5.87
CA PHE A 178 5.07 -10.57 7.31
C PHE A 178 5.97 -11.76 7.58
N ALA A 179 7.11 -11.84 6.91
CA ALA A 179 8.11 -12.88 7.05
C ALA A 179 9.49 -12.21 7.29
N PRO A 180 9.78 -11.73 8.50
CA PRO A 180 10.85 -10.76 8.77
C PRO A 180 12.27 -11.34 8.76
N LYS A 181 12.45 -12.62 8.48
CA LYS A 181 13.75 -13.28 8.27
C LYS A 181 13.96 -13.71 6.81
N THR A 182 12.91 -13.67 5.97
CA THR A 182 12.94 -14.19 4.60
C THR A 182 12.49 -13.13 3.57
N THR A 183 11.23 -13.14 3.18
CA THR A 183 10.70 -12.31 2.08
C THR A 183 10.13 -10.97 2.54
N GLY A 184 9.80 -10.84 3.82
CA GLY A 184 9.18 -9.63 4.36
C GLY A 184 10.16 -8.49 4.63
N ILE A 185 9.69 -7.54 5.43
CA ILE A 185 10.55 -6.45 5.93
C ILE A 185 11.47 -7.02 6.99
N LEU A 186 12.75 -7.16 6.65
CA LEU A 186 13.71 -7.81 7.52
C LEU A 186 13.91 -7.05 8.84
N TYR A 187 14.09 -7.76 9.95
CA TYR A 187 14.46 -7.19 11.24
C TYR A 187 15.68 -6.26 11.15
N SER A 188 16.67 -6.63 10.31
CA SER A 188 17.88 -5.84 10.08
C SER A 188 17.64 -4.45 9.49
N LYS A 189 16.46 -4.20 8.89
CA LYS A 189 16.09 -2.88 8.35
C LYS A 189 15.65 -1.89 9.45
N ASN A 190 15.48 -2.36 10.69
CA ASN A 190 15.05 -1.55 11.83
C ASN A 190 13.78 -0.72 11.57
N ARG A 191 12.75 -1.37 10.97
CA ARG A 191 11.45 -0.79 10.64
C ARG A 191 10.30 -1.53 11.33
N PRO A 192 10.24 -1.55 12.67
CA PRO A 192 9.28 -2.36 13.41
C PRO A 192 7.81 -1.99 13.14
N VAL A 193 7.51 -0.71 12.93
CA VAL A 193 6.16 -0.24 12.60
C VAL A 193 5.68 -0.84 11.28
N GLU A 194 6.55 -0.88 10.27
CA GLU A 194 6.20 -1.42 8.96
C GLU A 194 5.96 -2.94 9.01
N ILE A 195 6.72 -3.67 9.85
CA ILE A 195 6.48 -5.10 10.10
C ILE A 195 5.11 -5.29 10.76
N ILE A 196 4.82 -4.54 11.82
CA ILE A 196 3.56 -4.67 12.56
C ILE A 196 2.34 -4.25 11.74
N LYS A 197 2.48 -3.28 10.84
CA LYS A 197 1.41 -2.95 9.87
C LYS A 197 1.00 -4.16 9.03
N GLN A 198 1.94 -5.04 8.62
CA GLN A 198 1.60 -6.25 7.86
C GLN A 198 0.78 -7.22 8.72
N LEU A 199 1.20 -7.45 9.96
CA LEU A 199 0.44 -8.31 10.89
C LEU A 199 -0.96 -7.76 11.17
N TYR A 200 -1.07 -6.44 11.32
CA TYR A 200 -2.36 -5.78 11.55
C TYR A 200 -3.32 -6.00 10.38
N ASP A 201 -2.82 -5.84 9.14
CA ASP A 201 -3.58 -6.09 7.93
C ASP A 201 -3.99 -7.57 7.83
N ILE A 202 -3.08 -8.50 8.15
CA ILE A 202 -3.36 -9.95 8.19
C ILE A 202 -4.51 -10.26 9.15
N GLY A 203 -4.45 -9.72 10.38
CA GLY A 203 -5.50 -9.94 11.37
C GLY A 203 -6.86 -9.42 10.90
N PHE A 204 -6.91 -8.22 10.32
CA PHE A 204 -8.12 -7.66 9.74
C PHE A 204 -8.66 -8.52 8.59
N LEU A 205 -7.80 -8.89 7.64
CA LEU A 205 -8.19 -9.68 6.46
C LEU A 205 -8.69 -11.06 6.84
N PHE A 206 -8.06 -11.71 7.83
CA PHE A 206 -8.45 -13.04 8.28
C PHE A 206 -9.89 -13.11 8.76
N ASP A 207 -10.40 -12.03 9.33
CA ASP A 207 -11.80 -11.93 9.78
C ASP A 207 -12.78 -11.65 8.62
N GLN A 208 -12.29 -11.34 7.42
CA GLN A 208 -13.11 -10.94 6.26
C GLN A 208 -13.18 -12.02 5.17
N ILE A 209 -12.25 -12.95 5.16
CA ILE A 209 -12.15 -13.97 4.10
C ILE A 209 -13.16 -15.10 4.27
N SER A 210 -13.53 -15.71 3.15
CA SER A 210 -14.43 -16.86 3.09
C SER A 210 -13.82 -18.10 2.40
N ASP A 211 -12.79 -17.89 1.53
CA ASP A 211 -12.16 -18.96 0.75
C ASP A 211 -10.64 -19.02 0.95
N LEU A 212 -10.19 -20.00 1.75
CA LEU A 212 -8.77 -20.26 1.98
C LEU A 212 -8.03 -20.80 0.74
N ASN A 213 -8.73 -21.34 -0.28
CA ASN A 213 -8.07 -21.81 -1.49
C ASN A 213 -7.53 -20.64 -2.30
N VAL A 214 -8.27 -19.54 -2.39
CA VAL A 214 -7.81 -18.30 -3.04
C VAL A 214 -6.61 -17.72 -2.29
N VAL A 215 -6.64 -17.72 -0.95
CA VAL A 215 -5.48 -17.29 -0.11
C VAL A 215 -4.25 -18.14 -0.43
N LYS A 216 -4.42 -19.48 -0.45
CA LYS A 216 -3.32 -20.40 -0.73
C LYS A 216 -2.75 -20.21 -2.13
N GLU A 217 -3.62 -20.04 -3.13
CA GLU A 217 -3.20 -19.82 -4.51
C GLU A 217 -2.44 -18.52 -4.66
N SER A 218 -2.97 -17.41 -4.11
CA SER A 218 -2.30 -16.12 -4.09
C SER A 218 -0.94 -16.19 -3.40
N TYR A 219 -0.89 -16.78 -2.19
CA TYR A 219 0.36 -16.98 -1.48
C TYR A 219 1.38 -17.77 -2.32
N SER A 220 0.94 -18.88 -2.93
CA SER A 220 1.84 -19.73 -3.71
C SER A 220 2.45 -19.02 -4.92
N ARG A 221 1.70 -18.14 -5.57
CA ARG A 221 2.19 -17.33 -6.70
C ARG A 221 3.14 -16.22 -6.23
N VAL A 222 2.69 -15.42 -5.28
CA VAL A 222 3.46 -14.25 -4.80
C VAL A 222 4.76 -14.67 -4.12
N VAL A 223 4.75 -15.75 -3.31
CA VAL A 223 5.95 -16.19 -2.60
C VAL A 223 7.07 -16.63 -3.55
N GLN A 224 6.72 -17.25 -4.69
CA GLN A 224 7.72 -17.64 -5.70
C GLN A 224 8.40 -16.42 -6.34
N GLU A 225 7.63 -15.38 -6.64
CA GLU A 225 8.17 -14.12 -7.15
C GLU A 225 9.09 -13.46 -6.12
N GLU A 226 8.65 -13.37 -4.85
CA GLU A 226 9.41 -12.76 -3.77
C GLU A 226 10.72 -13.48 -3.46
N ILE A 227 10.71 -14.83 -3.49
CA ILE A 227 11.92 -15.66 -3.38
C ILE A 227 12.86 -15.39 -4.56
N GLY A 228 12.31 -15.33 -5.78
CA GLY A 228 13.06 -15.07 -7.01
C GLY A 228 13.73 -13.70 -7.00
N TYR A 229 13.01 -12.62 -6.68
CA TYR A 229 13.55 -11.26 -6.62
C TYR A 229 14.68 -11.11 -5.61
N ARG A 230 14.65 -11.87 -4.51
CA ARG A 230 15.68 -11.85 -3.47
C ARG A 230 16.77 -12.90 -3.68
N LYS A 231 16.65 -13.73 -4.71
CA LYS A 231 17.58 -14.85 -5.01
C LYS A 231 17.80 -15.76 -3.79
N LEU A 232 16.73 -16.03 -3.05
CA LEU A 232 16.78 -16.90 -1.88
C LEU A 232 16.78 -18.36 -2.30
N SER A 233 17.57 -19.19 -1.60
CA SER A 233 17.59 -20.65 -1.79
C SER A 233 16.72 -21.34 -0.73
N ILE A 234 15.46 -20.97 -0.68
CA ILE A 234 14.44 -21.46 0.27
C ILE A 234 13.15 -21.81 -0.48
N ASP A 235 12.25 -22.52 0.15
CA ASP A 235 10.93 -22.83 -0.38
C ASP A 235 9.80 -21.99 0.28
N ALA A 236 8.60 -22.09 -0.29
CA ALA A 236 7.43 -21.38 0.22
C ALA A 236 7.06 -21.79 1.66
N GLY A 237 7.32 -23.04 2.06
CA GLY A 237 7.07 -23.53 3.41
C GLY A 237 7.98 -22.87 4.44
N GLU A 238 9.23 -22.58 4.08
CA GLU A 238 10.17 -21.88 4.96
C GLU A 238 9.74 -20.43 5.18
N VAL A 239 9.21 -19.75 4.16
CA VAL A 239 8.64 -18.39 4.29
C VAL A 239 7.41 -18.41 5.21
N LEU A 240 6.50 -19.37 5.02
CA LEU A 240 5.30 -19.50 5.88
C LEU A 240 5.68 -19.83 7.33
N LYS A 241 6.73 -20.64 7.53
CA LYS A 241 7.28 -20.95 8.85
C LYS A 241 7.88 -19.70 9.52
N ASP A 242 8.52 -18.82 8.76
CA ASP A 242 9.02 -17.54 9.28
C ASP A 242 7.85 -16.65 9.76
N THR A 243 6.80 -16.51 8.95
CA THR A 243 5.56 -15.82 9.33
C THR A 243 4.98 -16.40 10.63
N TRP A 244 4.88 -17.73 10.73
CA TRP A 244 4.38 -18.41 11.91
C TRP A 244 5.26 -18.15 13.14
N ASN A 245 6.60 -18.21 12.97
CA ASN A 245 7.55 -17.93 14.06
C ASN A 245 7.44 -16.49 14.56
N ALA A 246 7.25 -15.52 13.68
CA ALA A 246 7.05 -14.12 14.06
C ALA A 246 5.75 -13.93 14.86
N CYS A 247 4.66 -14.61 14.47
CA CYS A 247 3.41 -14.65 15.25
C CYS A 247 3.65 -15.29 16.63
N TYR A 248 4.36 -16.41 16.67
CA TYR A 248 4.66 -17.14 17.91
C TYR A 248 5.50 -16.29 18.88
N THR A 249 6.55 -15.60 18.38
CA THR A 249 7.36 -14.63 19.15
C THR A 249 6.51 -13.57 19.83
N LEU A 250 5.50 -13.04 19.12
CA LEU A 250 4.57 -12.06 19.71
C LEU A 250 3.65 -12.68 20.76
N ALA A 251 3.21 -13.93 20.56
CA ALA A 251 2.34 -14.64 21.48
C ALA A 251 3.05 -15.02 22.79
N GLU A 252 4.30 -15.45 22.71
CA GLU A 252 5.12 -15.81 23.88
C GLU A 252 5.45 -14.62 24.79
N ARG A 253 5.59 -13.40 24.22
CA ARG A 253 5.91 -12.17 24.94
C ARG A 253 7.20 -12.26 25.78
N ASP A 254 8.18 -13.02 25.30
CA ASP A 254 9.45 -13.16 26.02
C ASP A 254 10.26 -11.85 25.96
N MET A 255 10.32 -11.16 27.09
CA MET A 255 11.08 -9.90 27.25
C MET A 255 12.60 -10.07 27.10
N LYS A 256 13.12 -11.29 27.06
CA LYS A 256 14.54 -11.55 26.78
C LYS A 256 14.82 -11.64 25.28
N SER A 257 13.80 -11.96 24.47
CA SER A 257 13.91 -12.03 23.01
C SER A 257 14.10 -10.63 22.43
N ASP A 258 15.17 -10.44 21.66
CA ASP A 258 15.41 -9.18 20.95
C ASP A 258 14.42 -8.99 19.78
N GLU A 259 13.96 -10.08 19.16
CA GLU A 259 12.91 -10.06 18.13
C GLU A 259 11.58 -9.58 18.72
N PHE A 260 11.19 -10.08 19.89
CA PHE A 260 9.99 -9.60 20.58
C PHE A 260 10.07 -8.12 20.92
N LYS A 261 11.21 -7.67 21.49
CA LYS A 261 11.41 -6.24 21.78
C LYS A 261 11.30 -5.37 20.53
N HIS A 262 11.87 -5.84 19.40
CA HIS A 262 11.78 -5.15 18.12
C HIS A 262 10.32 -5.03 17.65
N LEU A 263 9.56 -6.12 17.64
CA LEU A 263 8.14 -6.12 17.27
C LEU A 263 7.31 -5.27 18.24
N GLN A 264 7.60 -5.31 19.56
CA GLN A 264 6.92 -4.51 20.56
C GLN A 264 7.07 -3.00 20.31
N LEU A 265 8.22 -2.54 19.79
CA LEU A 265 8.40 -1.14 19.40
C LEU A 265 7.41 -0.74 18.29
N GLY A 266 7.15 -1.64 17.33
CA GLY A 266 6.17 -1.38 16.28
C GLY A 266 4.72 -1.30 16.78
N ILE A 267 4.39 -2.01 17.86
CA ILE A 267 3.04 -1.97 18.46
C ILE A 267 2.83 -0.67 19.27
N LYS A 268 3.88 -0.12 19.87
CA LYS A 268 3.80 1.07 20.73
C LYS A 268 3.75 2.38 19.95
N ASN A 269 4.20 2.39 18.71
CA ASN A 269 4.24 3.53 17.82
C ASN A 269 3.10 3.49 16.80
#